data_1f102254c2fcc8c5e399e1e66e5c1d41
#
_entry.id   1f102254c2fcc8c5e399e1e66e5c1d41
#
_cell.length_a   1.000
_cell.length_b   1.000
_cell.length_c   1.000
_cell.angle_alpha   90.00
_cell.angle_beta   90.00
_cell.angle_gamma   90.00
#
_symmetry.space_group_name_H-M   'P 1'
#
loop_
_entity.id
_entity.type
_entity.pdbx_description
1 polymer ?
#
loop_
_entity_poly.entity_id
_entity_poly.type
_entity_poly.pdbx_seq_one_letter_code
_entity_poly.pdbx_strand_id
1 'polypeptide(L)'
;MELGEQGYTHVIGLFLSSGISGFWANSQFLIEDHAKLKVAFHETKITAAPMGAMVRNVLHWSEQRMSFENILKKLEKQVENTTAYILVDDLNHLVKGGRLSNGSAILGNILSIKPILHFNAEGKIVVFEKVRTEKKAMKRLVALAEDNREMELSILHTNAPEKAEAFKSQLEAQGITVSSVVSLCAVIATHLVEGALVLGLTPKFTK
;
A
#
# COMPACT_ATOMS: atom_id res chain seq x y z
N MET A 1 17.69 -9.11 21.16
CA MET A 1 18.90 -9.86 21.61
C MET A 1 19.01 -11.19 20.87
N GLU A 2 17.95 -11.95 20.76
CA GLU A 2 17.95 -13.29 20.13
C GLU A 2 18.51 -13.31 18.68
N LEU A 3 18.14 -12.35 17.81
CA LEU A 3 18.66 -12.28 16.44
C LEU A 3 20.19 -12.07 16.39
N GLY A 4 20.75 -11.25 17.28
CA GLY A 4 22.21 -11.06 17.37
C GLY A 4 22.94 -12.30 17.84
N GLU A 5 22.34 -13.10 18.71
CA GLU A 5 22.86 -14.41 19.18
C GLU A 5 22.83 -15.45 18.06
N GLN A 6 21.87 -15.34 17.13
CA GLN A 6 21.75 -16.16 15.92
C GLN A 6 22.72 -15.74 14.81
N GLY A 7 23.54 -14.70 15.00
CA GLY A 7 24.55 -14.25 14.07
C GLY A 7 24.07 -13.18 13.05
N TYR A 8 22.85 -12.67 13.19
CA TYR A 8 22.39 -11.52 12.39
C TYR A 8 23.14 -10.25 12.83
N THR A 9 23.49 -9.41 11.89
CA THR A 9 24.22 -8.16 12.11
C THR A 9 23.36 -6.92 11.83
N HIS A 10 22.33 -7.07 11.00
CA HIS A 10 21.45 -5.98 10.59
C HIS A 10 20.00 -6.42 10.59
N VAL A 11 19.09 -5.53 10.98
CA VAL A 11 17.64 -5.75 10.96
C VAL A 11 16.97 -4.55 10.29
N ILE A 12 16.14 -4.81 9.29
CA ILE A 12 15.27 -3.80 8.69
C ILE A 12 13.83 -4.17 9.00
N GLY A 13 13.15 -3.35 9.79
CA GLY A 13 11.71 -3.44 10.02
C GLY A 13 10.96 -2.58 8.99
N LEU A 14 10.02 -3.19 8.27
CA LEU A 14 9.15 -2.51 7.33
C LEU A 14 7.75 -2.39 7.95
N PHE A 15 7.28 -1.17 8.12
CA PHE A 15 6.03 -0.90 8.82
C PHE A 15 5.01 -0.26 7.88
N LEU A 16 3.73 -0.58 8.09
CA LEU A 16 2.64 0.10 7.39
C LEU A 16 2.63 1.59 7.75
N SER A 17 1.99 2.37 6.89
CA SER A 17 1.94 3.83 7.01
C SER A 17 1.50 4.35 8.38
N SER A 18 2.23 5.32 8.90
CA SER A 18 1.85 6.07 10.10
C SER A 18 0.59 6.92 9.92
N GLY A 19 0.23 7.23 8.68
CA GLY A 19 -1.02 7.91 8.33
C GLY A 19 -2.29 7.09 8.60
N ILE A 20 -2.16 5.76 8.81
CA ILE A 20 -3.28 4.85 9.09
C ILE A 20 -3.11 4.03 10.37
N SER A 21 -1.90 3.99 10.95
CA SER A 21 -1.60 3.21 12.17
C SER A 21 -0.48 3.86 12.99
N GLY A 22 -0.64 3.91 14.30
CA GLY A 22 0.42 4.36 15.21
C GLY A 22 1.55 3.33 15.42
N PHE A 23 1.52 2.16 14.78
CA PHE A 23 2.43 1.07 15.07
C PHE A 23 3.91 1.42 14.83
N TRP A 24 4.23 2.03 13.69
CA TRP A 24 5.59 2.49 13.40
C TRP A 24 6.11 3.50 14.44
N ALA A 25 5.33 4.54 14.74
CA ALA A 25 5.72 5.56 15.72
C ALA A 25 5.93 4.95 17.12
N ASN A 26 5.01 4.05 17.53
CA ASN A 26 5.08 3.38 18.82
C ASN A 26 6.19 2.31 18.91
N SER A 27 6.84 1.96 17.81
CA SER A 27 7.94 0.98 17.81
C SER A 27 9.33 1.62 17.83
N GLN A 28 9.44 2.95 17.69
CA GLN A 28 10.74 3.64 17.56
C GLN A 28 11.66 3.45 18.76
N PHE A 29 11.12 3.29 19.95
CA PHE A 29 11.91 3.03 21.17
C PHE A 29 12.71 1.71 21.12
N LEU A 30 12.33 0.78 20.21
CA LEU A 30 13.04 -0.49 20.02
C LEU A 30 14.31 -0.35 19.16
N ILE A 31 14.60 0.84 18.61
CA ILE A 31 15.81 1.11 17.82
C ILE A 31 17.02 1.43 18.72
N GLU A 32 16.86 1.44 20.03
CA GLU A 32 17.94 1.72 20.98
C GLU A 32 19.20 0.89 20.70
N ASP A 33 20.36 1.51 20.99
CA ASP A 33 21.70 0.97 20.66
C ASP A 33 21.87 -0.50 21.12
N HIS A 34 21.79 -1.38 20.15
CA HIS A 34 22.12 -2.78 20.34
C HIS A 34 23.58 -3.01 19.97
N ALA A 35 24.43 -3.30 20.93
CA ALA A 35 25.89 -3.44 20.77
C ALA A 35 26.33 -4.40 19.62
N LYS A 36 25.42 -5.24 19.10
CA LYS A 36 25.71 -6.25 18.06
C LYS A 36 24.79 -6.17 16.84
N LEU A 37 23.79 -5.30 16.80
CA LEU A 37 22.81 -5.22 15.73
C LEU A 37 22.62 -3.77 15.26
N LYS A 38 22.75 -3.54 13.96
CA LYS A 38 22.25 -2.32 13.35
C LYS A 38 20.75 -2.51 13.03
N VAL A 39 19.89 -1.69 13.62
CA VAL A 39 18.44 -1.75 13.44
C VAL A 39 17.95 -0.49 12.72
N ALA A 40 17.14 -0.67 11.69
CA ALA A 40 16.41 0.42 11.03
C ALA A 40 14.93 0.06 10.91
N PHE A 41 14.06 0.95 11.38
CA PHE A 41 12.61 0.82 11.21
C PHE A 41 12.14 1.83 10.16
N HIS A 42 11.70 1.31 9.02
CA HIS A 42 11.33 2.12 7.88
C HIS A 42 9.81 2.17 7.73
N GLU A 43 9.28 3.39 7.68
CA GLU A 43 7.88 3.62 7.34
C GLU A 43 7.68 3.48 5.83
N THR A 44 6.77 2.59 5.42
CA THR A 44 6.55 2.36 3.98
C THR A 44 5.53 3.32 3.35
N LYS A 45 4.82 4.10 4.16
CA LYS A 45 3.74 5.01 3.74
C LYS A 45 2.61 4.34 2.96
N ILE A 46 2.57 3.03 3.01
CA ILE A 46 1.61 2.16 2.30
C ILE A 46 1.26 0.96 3.19
N THR A 47 0.56 -0.05 2.66
CA THR A 47 0.27 -1.32 3.30
C THR A 47 0.06 -2.44 2.29
N ALA A 48 -0.19 -3.66 2.75
CA ALA A 48 -0.58 -4.84 1.97
C ALA A 48 0.41 -5.22 0.84
N ALA A 49 -0.06 -5.59 -0.37
CA ALA A 49 0.79 -6.10 -1.44
C ALA A 49 1.89 -5.11 -1.88
N PRO A 50 1.67 -3.79 -2.01
CA PRO A 50 2.74 -2.84 -2.28
C PRO A 50 3.84 -2.85 -1.21
N MET A 51 3.49 -2.93 0.07
CA MET A 51 4.47 -3.11 1.15
C MET A 51 5.18 -4.48 1.04
N GLY A 52 4.44 -5.54 0.69
CA GLY A 52 5.00 -6.87 0.44
C GLY A 52 6.03 -6.87 -0.70
N ALA A 53 5.83 -6.07 -1.75
CA ALA A 53 6.81 -5.89 -2.81
C ALA A 53 8.11 -5.26 -2.28
N MET A 54 8.02 -4.29 -1.38
CA MET A 54 9.20 -3.70 -0.73
C MET A 54 9.98 -4.74 0.08
N VAL A 55 9.27 -5.61 0.83
CA VAL A 55 9.92 -6.71 1.58
C VAL A 55 10.68 -7.63 0.63
N ARG A 56 10.07 -8.08 -0.47
CA ARG A 56 10.75 -8.93 -1.47
C ARG A 56 11.99 -8.26 -2.05
N ASN A 57 11.91 -6.96 -2.34
CA ASN A 57 13.03 -6.22 -2.91
C ASN A 57 14.19 -6.07 -1.91
N VAL A 58 13.90 -5.78 -0.66
CA VAL A 58 14.92 -5.71 0.42
C VAL A 58 15.64 -7.06 0.57
N LEU A 59 14.89 -8.16 0.59
CA LEU A 59 15.47 -9.51 0.64
C LEU A 59 16.40 -9.76 -0.56
N HIS A 60 15.94 -9.48 -1.77
CA HIS A 60 16.71 -9.66 -2.98
C HIS A 60 18.00 -8.81 -3.00
N TRP A 61 17.94 -7.54 -2.60
CA TRP A 61 19.13 -6.68 -2.50
C TRP A 61 20.12 -7.19 -1.46
N SER A 62 19.62 -7.74 -0.36
CA SER A 62 20.45 -8.39 0.67
C SER A 62 21.15 -9.63 0.13
N GLU A 63 20.45 -10.48 -0.62
CA GLU A 63 21.03 -11.66 -1.30
C GLU A 63 22.12 -11.28 -2.31
N GLN A 64 21.99 -10.12 -2.96
CA GLN A 64 23.01 -9.55 -3.84
C GLN A 64 24.17 -8.88 -3.07
N ARG A 65 24.22 -9.03 -1.74
CA ARG A 65 25.24 -8.45 -0.86
C ARG A 65 25.34 -6.92 -0.94
N MET A 66 24.21 -6.25 -1.23
CA MET A 66 24.17 -4.80 -1.16
C MET A 66 24.37 -4.34 0.28
N SER A 67 25.09 -3.23 0.49
CA SER A 67 25.27 -2.68 1.83
C SER A 67 23.95 -2.23 2.46
N PHE A 68 23.86 -2.30 3.77
CA PHE A 68 22.68 -1.88 4.54
C PHE A 68 22.23 -0.46 4.18
N GLU A 69 23.16 0.48 4.10
CA GLU A 69 22.91 1.88 3.77
C GLU A 69 22.36 2.04 2.33
N ASN A 70 22.86 1.24 1.38
CA ASN A 70 22.37 1.27 0.00
C ASN A 70 20.97 0.64 -0.11
N ILE A 71 20.69 -0.41 0.66
CA ILE A 71 19.33 -0.99 0.75
C ILE A 71 18.35 0.06 1.27
N LEU A 72 18.68 0.77 2.36
CA LEU A 72 17.81 1.82 2.90
C LEU A 72 17.55 2.95 1.91
N LYS A 73 18.59 3.42 1.19
CA LYS A 73 18.43 4.44 0.13
C LYS A 73 17.54 3.98 -1.03
N LYS A 74 17.69 2.72 -1.46
CA LYS A 74 16.81 2.17 -2.51
C LYS A 74 15.37 2.02 -2.02
N LEU A 75 15.20 1.58 -0.78
CA LEU A 75 13.88 1.44 -0.16
C LEU A 75 13.17 2.79 -0.07
N GLU A 76 13.87 3.86 0.35
CA GLU A 76 13.31 5.22 0.39
C GLU A 76 12.78 5.65 -0.98
N LYS A 77 13.57 5.47 -2.05
CA LYS A 77 13.13 5.76 -3.41
C LYS A 77 11.92 4.92 -3.83
N GLN A 78 11.87 3.66 -3.41
CA GLN A 78 10.71 2.81 -3.68
C GLN A 78 9.47 3.30 -2.96
N VAL A 79 9.58 3.72 -1.70
CA VAL A 79 8.48 4.31 -0.92
C VAL A 79 7.93 5.56 -1.61
N GLU A 80 8.79 6.48 -2.04
CA GLU A 80 8.40 7.72 -2.73
C GLU A 80 7.62 7.48 -4.02
N ASN A 81 7.87 6.36 -4.69
CA ASN A 81 7.26 6.02 -5.99
C ASN A 81 6.19 4.92 -5.88
N THR A 82 5.78 4.54 -4.68
CA THR A 82 4.72 3.55 -4.45
C THR A 82 3.43 4.25 -4.04
N THR A 83 2.32 3.84 -4.62
CA THR A 83 0.99 4.34 -4.25
C THR A 83 -0.08 3.25 -4.39
N ALA A 84 -1.28 3.54 -3.91
CA ALA A 84 -2.45 2.70 -4.15
C ALA A 84 -3.70 3.56 -4.29
N TYR A 85 -4.56 3.20 -5.24
CA TYR A 85 -5.86 3.81 -5.47
C TYR A 85 -6.94 2.89 -4.93
N ILE A 86 -7.85 3.43 -4.13
CA ILE A 86 -8.81 2.67 -3.36
C ILE A 86 -10.23 3.09 -3.76
N LEU A 87 -11.06 2.13 -4.12
CA LEU A 87 -12.50 2.29 -4.31
C LEU A 87 -13.20 1.53 -3.21
N VAL A 88 -13.99 2.23 -2.39
CA VAL A 88 -14.77 1.63 -1.30
C VAL A 88 -16.27 1.66 -1.61
N ASP A 89 -16.99 0.68 -1.14
CA ASP A 89 -18.45 0.66 -1.26
C ASP A 89 -19.12 1.51 -0.17
N ASP A 90 -18.57 1.51 1.04
CA ASP A 90 -19.04 2.36 2.15
C ASP A 90 -17.96 3.35 2.63
N LEU A 91 -18.04 4.57 2.09
CA LEU A 91 -17.15 5.66 2.50
C LEU A 91 -17.42 6.15 3.94
N ASN A 92 -18.68 6.07 4.41
CA ASN A 92 -19.05 6.51 5.76
C ASN A 92 -18.36 5.63 6.82
N HIS A 93 -18.23 4.32 6.55
CA HIS A 93 -17.54 3.41 7.45
C HIS A 93 -16.06 3.80 7.58
N LEU A 94 -15.37 4.07 6.47
CA LEU A 94 -13.98 4.50 6.47
C LEU A 94 -13.77 5.83 7.21
N VAL A 95 -14.69 6.77 7.06
CA VAL A 95 -14.68 8.06 7.80
C VAL A 95 -14.85 7.83 9.29
N LYS A 96 -15.86 7.04 9.70
CA LYS A 96 -16.09 6.69 11.11
C LYS A 96 -14.90 5.95 11.72
N GLY A 97 -14.21 5.12 10.94
CA GLY A 97 -12.98 4.42 11.32
C GLY A 97 -11.76 5.34 11.50
N GLY A 98 -11.87 6.63 11.13
CA GLY A 98 -10.81 7.63 11.33
C GLY A 98 -9.58 7.46 10.43
N ARG A 99 -9.65 6.63 9.37
CA ARG A 99 -8.53 6.41 8.43
C ARG A 99 -8.64 7.21 7.15
N LEU A 100 -9.70 8.01 6.97
CA LEU A 100 -9.80 8.99 5.90
C LEU A 100 -9.47 10.38 6.42
N SER A 101 -8.38 10.97 5.98
CA SER A 101 -7.99 12.33 6.34
C SER A 101 -9.02 13.35 5.80
N ASN A 102 -9.42 14.29 6.64
CA ASN A 102 -10.48 15.27 6.34
C ASN A 102 -11.86 14.63 6.02
N GLY A 103 -12.11 13.42 6.51
CA GLY A 103 -13.35 12.69 6.24
C GLY A 103 -14.62 13.46 6.66
N SER A 104 -14.59 14.21 7.76
CA SER A 104 -15.71 15.04 8.22
C SER A 104 -16.10 16.13 7.21
N ALA A 105 -15.14 16.74 6.52
CA ALA A 105 -15.39 17.76 5.50
C ALA A 105 -16.00 17.17 4.21
N ILE A 106 -15.85 15.86 4.01
CA ILE A 106 -16.35 15.14 2.85
C ILE A 106 -17.80 14.69 3.06
N LEU A 107 -18.20 14.40 4.32
CA LEU A 107 -19.50 13.84 4.69
C LEU A 107 -20.70 14.69 4.23
N GLY A 108 -20.57 16.00 4.08
CA GLY A 108 -21.67 16.87 3.66
C GLY A 108 -22.21 16.62 2.24
N ASN A 109 -21.48 15.90 1.37
CA ASN A 109 -21.80 15.68 -0.04
C ASN A 109 -21.72 14.22 -0.52
N ILE A 110 -21.64 13.25 0.40
CA ILE A 110 -21.29 11.85 0.11
C ILE A 110 -22.41 11.04 -0.55
N LEU A 111 -23.66 11.36 -0.34
CA LEU A 111 -24.80 10.53 -0.77
C LEU A 111 -24.90 10.32 -2.29
N SER A 112 -24.06 10.99 -3.10
CA SER A 112 -24.13 10.91 -4.57
C SER A 112 -22.79 10.70 -5.28
N ILE A 113 -21.71 10.36 -4.55
CA ILE A 113 -20.39 10.19 -5.15
C ILE A 113 -19.74 8.85 -4.76
N LYS A 114 -18.93 8.30 -5.66
CA LYS A 114 -18.03 7.15 -5.45
C LYS A 114 -16.58 7.64 -5.60
N PRO A 115 -15.97 8.26 -4.57
CA PRO A 115 -14.64 8.82 -4.71
C PRO A 115 -13.59 7.73 -4.88
N ILE A 116 -12.59 8.00 -5.68
CA ILE A 116 -11.34 7.26 -5.67
C ILE A 116 -10.46 7.89 -4.59
N LEU A 117 -9.95 7.08 -3.70
CA LEU A 117 -9.02 7.48 -2.65
C LEU A 117 -7.62 7.05 -3.02
N HIS A 118 -6.60 7.67 -2.41
CA HIS A 118 -5.21 7.24 -2.57
C HIS A 118 -4.39 7.55 -1.31
N PHE A 119 -3.21 6.97 -1.23
CA PHE A 119 -2.21 7.39 -0.25
C PHE A 119 -1.47 8.61 -0.78
N ASN A 120 -1.44 9.69 0.01
CA ASN A 120 -0.65 10.88 -0.33
C ASN A 120 0.83 10.70 0.11
N ALA A 121 1.67 11.72 -0.14
CA ALA A 121 3.10 11.70 0.20
C ALA A 121 3.38 11.51 1.71
N GLU A 122 2.41 11.80 2.58
CA GLU A 122 2.49 11.60 4.04
C GLU A 122 1.94 10.24 4.48
N GLY A 123 1.57 9.36 3.54
CA GLY A 123 0.99 8.06 3.83
C GLY A 123 -0.43 8.10 4.39
N LYS A 124 -1.16 9.20 4.23
CA LYS A 124 -2.54 9.34 4.64
C LYS A 124 -3.49 9.00 3.49
N ILE A 125 -4.61 8.37 3.81
CA ILE A 125 -5.66 8.15 2.82
C ILE A 125 -6.45 9.46 2.65
N VAL A 126 -6.50 9.95 1.42
CA VAL A 126 -7.19 11.17 1.02
C VAL A 126 -8.00 10.94 -0.25
N VAL A 127 -8.91 11.83 -0.57
CA VAL A 127 -9.64 11.79 -1.85
C VAL A 127 -8.72 12.19 -2.98
N PHE A 128 -8.53 11.29 -3.94
CA PHE A 128 -7.82 11.55 -5.19
C PHE A 128 -8.74 12.23 -6.21
N GLU A 129 -9.88 11.60 -6.47
CA GLU A 129 -10.83 12.10 -7.49
C GLU A 129 -12.28 11.82 -7.07
N LYS A 130 -13.17 12.78 -7.31
CA LYS A 130 -14.61 12.65 -7.05
C LYS A 130 -15.32 12.19 -8.30
N VAL A 131 -15.81 10.96 -8.32
CA VAL A 131 -16.64 10.42 -9.41
C VAL A 131 -18.04 10.09 -8.92
N ARG A 132 -19.01 10.09 -9.84
CA ARG A 132 -20.42 9.91 -9.46
C ARG A 132 -20.90 8.46 -9.51
N THR A 133 -20.23 7.60 -10.27
CA THR A 133 -20.68 6.22 -10.47
C THR A 133 -19.49 5.26 -10.40
N GLU A 134 -19.76 4.03 -9.95
CA GLU A 134 -18.76 2.97 -9.94
C GLU A 134 -18.17 2.71 -11.33
N LYS A 135 -19.00 2.71 -12.36
CA LYS A 135 -18.54 2.55 -13.76
C LYS A 135 -17.49 3.60 -14.15
N LYS A 136 -17.67 4.86 -13.74
CA LYS A 136 -16.67 5.92 -13.98
C LYS A 136 -15.42 5.72 -13.14
N ALA A 137 -15.56 5.30 -11.89
CA ALA A 137 -14.43 4.97 -11.02
C ALA A 137 -13.61 3.83 -11.61
N MET A 138 -14.23 2.74 -12.03
CA MET A 138 -13.56 1.60 -12.67
C MET A 138 -12.82 2.03 -13.95
N LYS A 139 -13.47 2.82 -14.82
CA LYS A 139 -12.80 3.36 -16.02
C LYS A 139 -11.58 4.20 -15.66
N ARG A 140 -11.66 4.99 -14.58
CA ARG A 140 -10.54 5.81 -14.12
C ARG A 140 -9.40 4.96 -13.55
N LEU A 141 -9.71 3.89 -12.80
CA LEU A 141 -8.70 2.94 -12.32
C LEU A 141 -7.98 2.24 -13.48
N VAL A 142 -8.69 1.89 -14.55
CA VAL A 142 -8.07 1.34 -15.78
C VAL A 142 -7.10 2.35 -16.39
N ALA A 143 -7.51 3.61 -16.53
CA ALA A 143 -6.63 4.66 -17.08
C ALA A 143 -5.39 4.86 -16.19
N LEU A 144 -5.54 4.85 -14.86
CA LEU A 144 -4.41 4.92 -13.92
C LEU A 144 -3.46 3.73 -14.05
N ALA A 145 -3.99 2.52 -14.29
CA ALA A 145 -3.17 1.35 -14.55
C ALA A 145 -2.43 1.47 -15.90
N GLU A 146 -3.08 2.02 -16.92
CA GLU A 146 -2.47 2.25 -18.24
C GLU A 146 -1.35 3.28 -18.19
N ASP A 147 -1.56 4.41 -17.51
CA ASP A 147 -0.57 5.45 -17.29
C ASP A 147 0.68 4.95 -16.53
N ASN A 148 0.55 3.82 -15.79
CA ASN A 148 1.57 3.23 -14.93
C ASN A 148 1.92 1.79 -15.30
N ARG A 149 1.77 1.36 -16.55
CA ARG A 149 2.03 -0.02 -17.01
C ARG A 149 3.47 -0.50 -16.79
N GLU A 150 4.39 0.44 -16.60
CA GLU A 150 5.78 0.14 -16.26
C GLU A 150 5.98 -0.30 -14.81
N MET A 151 4.98 -0.08 -13.96
CA MET A 151 5.02 -0.47 -12.56
C MET A 151 4.57 -1.93 -12.36
N GLU A 152 4.88 -2.51 -11.20
CA GLU A 152 4.25 -3.73 -10.71
C GLU A 152 2.84 -3.39 -10.22
N LEU A 153 1.82 -3.94 -10.88
CA LEU A 153 0.43 -3.73 -10.54
C LEU A 153 -0.10 -4.88 -9.69
N SER A 154 -0.68 -4.56 -8.55
CA SER A 154 -1.41 -5.50 -7.70
C SER A 154 -2.87 -5.07 -7.55
N ILE A 155 -3.78 -6.03 -7.61
CA ILE A 155 -5.20 -5.83 -7.31
C ILE A 155 -5.45 -6.42 -5.93
N LEU A 156 -6.08 -5.63 -5.05
CA LEU A 156 -6.44 -6.08 -3.72
C LEU A 156 -7.93 -5.87 -3.49
N HIS A 157 -8.55 -6.73 -2.70
CA HIS A 157 -9.99 -6.64 -2.44
C HIS A 157 -10.34 -7.06 -1.01
N THR A 158 -11.50 -6.61 -0.53
CA THR A 158 -12.13 -7.08 0.70
C THR A 158 -13.35 -7.90 0.37
N ASN A 159 -13.26 -9.23 0.49
CA ASN A 159 -14.33 -10.19 0.21
C ASN A 159 -15.10 -9.93 -1.12
N ALA A 160 -14.37 -9.56 -2.19
CA ALA A 160 -14.92 -9.24 -3.51
C ALA A 160 -14.08 -9.87 -4.63
N PRO A 161 -13.87 -11.21 -4.64
CA PRO A 161 -12.98 -11.87 -5.60
C PRO A 161 -13.48 -11.73 -7.02
N GLU A 162 -14.81 -11.82 -7.28
CA GLU A 162 -15.39 -11.70 -8.61
C GLU A 162 -15.15 -10.29 -9.20
N LYS A 163 -15.27 -9.24 -8.38
CA LYS A 163 -14.99 -7.84 -8.77
C LYS A 163 -13.50 -7.66 -9.11
N ALA A 164 -12.62 -8.28 -8.32
CA ALA A 164 -11.18 -8.22 -8.53
C ALA A 164 -10.76 -8.97 -9.82
N GLU A 165 -11.30 -10.16 -10.07
CA GLU A 165 -11.01 -10.93 -11.29
C GLU A 165 -11.60 -10.27 -12.55
N ALA A 166 -12.80 -9.67 -12.47
CA ALA A 166 -13.35 -8.88 -13.56
C ALA A 166 -12.46 -7.67 -13.89
N PHE A 167 -11.93 -6.98 -12.88
CA PHE A 167 -11.01 -5.86 -13.06
C PHE A 167 -9.68 -6.32 -13.66
N LYS A 168 -9.11 -7.42 -13.18
CA LYS A 168 -7.91 -8.03 -13.75
C LYS A 168 -8.12 -8.36 -15.23
N SER A 169 -9.20 -9.06 -15.57
CA SER A 169 -9.53 -9.44 -16.97
C SER A 169 -9.65 -8.20 -17.86
N GLN A 170 -10.21 -7.10 -17.33
CA GLN A 170 -10.32 -5.83 -18.07
C GLN A 170 -8.96 -5.21 -18.34
N LEU A 171 -8.01 -5.27 -17.39
CA LEU A 171 -6.64 -4.77 -17.56
C LEU A 171 -5.86 -5.63 -18.55
N GLU A 172 -5.93 -6.96 -18.40
CA GLU A 172 -5.24 -7.92 -19.26
C GLU A 172 -5.72 -7.84 -20.72
N ALA A 173 -7.02 -7.59 -20.94
CA ALA A 173 -7.58 -7.35 -22.29
C ALA A 173 -6.99 -6.10 -22.97
N GLN A 174 -6.39 -5.17 -22.21
CA GLN A 174 -5.68 -4.00 -22.71
C GLN A 174 -4.15 -4.18 -22.72
N GLY A 175 -3.67 -5.42 -22.52
CA GLY A 175 -2.24 -5.75 -22.48
C GLY A 175 -1.52 -5.23 -21.23
N ILE A 176 -2.25 -4.95 -20.14
CA ILE A 176 -1.68 -4.51 -18.87
C ILE A 176 -1.48 -5.75 -17.99
N THR A 177 -0.25 -6.03 -17.59
CA THR A 177 0.07 -7.18 -16.74
C THR A 177 -0.27 -6.89 -15.28
N VAL A 178 -1.05 -7.77 -14.66
CA VAL A 178 -1.35 -7.76 -13.22
C VAL A 178 -0.44 -8.78 -12.52
N SER A 179 0.36 -8.32 -11.57
CA SER A 179 1.34 -9.16 -10.87
C SER A 179 0.70 -10.06 -9.81
N SER A 180 -0.38 -9.59 -9.19
CA SER A 180 -1.09 -10.38 -8.17
C SER A 180 -2.51 -9.87 -7.93
N VAL A 181 -3.39 -10.80 -7.53
CA VAL A 181 -4.71 -10.50 -6.94
C VAL A 181 -4.70 -11.03 -5.52
N VAL A 182 -5.00 -10.18 -4.53
CA VAL A 182 -4.80 -10.49 -3.11
C VAL A 182 -6.03 -10.08 -2.29
N SER A 183 -6.53 -10.99 -1.46
CA SER A 183 -7.51 -10.66 -0.43
C SER A 183 -6.84 -9.89 0.71
N LEU A 184 -7.42 -8.76 1.09
CA LEU A 184 -6.96 -7.96 2.22
C LEU A 184 -7.26 -8.68 3.53
N CYS A 185 -6.33 -8.60 4.48
CA CYS A 185 -6.49 -9.22 5.80
C CYS A 185 -7.60 -8.54 6.63
N ALA A 186 -8.09 -9.25 7.65
CA ALA A 186 -9.19 -8.79 8.50
C ALA A 186 -8.96 -7.41 9.12
N VAL A 187 -7.71 -7.10 9.52
CA VAL A 187 -7.37 -5.79 10.11
C VAL A 187 -7.66 -4.64 9.14
N ILE A 188 -7.36 -4.79 7.84
CA ILE A 188 -7.66 -3.78 6.83
C ILE A 188 -9.15 -3.81 6.47
N ALA A 189 -9.73 -5.01 6.35
CA ALA A 189 -11.14 -5.18 6.01
C ALA A 189 -12.09 -4.56 7.04
N THR A 190 -11.73 -4.51 8.33
CA THR A 190 -12.50 -3.81 9.36
C THR A 190 -12.65 -2.31 9.12
N HIS A 191 -11.76 -1.70 8.33
CA HIS A 191 -11.83 -0.28 7.97
C HIS A 191 -12.45 -0.03 6.60
N LEU A 192 -12.20 -0.92 5.63
CA LEU A 192 -12.70 -0.75 4.25
C LEU A 192 -14.06 -1.40 4.03
N VAL A 193 -14.49 -2.30 4.91
CA VAL A 193 -15.63 -3.23 4.78
C VAL A 193 -15.54 -4.10 3.53
N GLU A 194 -16.56 -4.89 3.28
CA GLU A 194 -16.68 -5.74 2.09
C GLU A 194 -16.85 -4.90 0.82
N GLY A 195 -16.41 -5.42 -0.32
CA GLY A 195 -16.61 -4.80 -1.63
C GLY A 195 -15.52 -3.81 -2.06
N ALA A 196 -14.57 -3.46 -1.20
CA ALA A 196 -13.49 -2.57 -1.59
C ALA A 196 -12.58 -3.22 -2.65
N LEU A 197 -12.14 -2.37 -3.60
CA LEU A 197 -11.16 -2.71 -4.63
C LEU A 197 -10.00 -1.73 -4.59
N VAL A 198 -8.77 -2.25 -4.66
CA VAL A 198 -7.56 -1.44 -4.60
C VAL A 198 -6.64 -1.78 -5.77
N LEU A 199 -6.14 -0.75 -6.45
CA LEU A 199 -5.05 -0.84 -7.41
C LEU A 199 -3.76 -0.38 -6.74
N GLY A 200 -2.86 -1.30 -6.43
CA GLY A 200 -1.54 -1.01 -5.90
C GLY A 200 -0.51 -0.88 -7.02
N LEU A 201 0.31 0.15 -6.95
CA LEU A 201 1.35 0.48 -7.93
C LEU A 201 2.69 0.59 -7.21
N THR A 202 3.63 -0.27 -7.57
CA THR A 202 4.98 -0.31 -6.99
C THR A 202 6.01 -0.32 -8.12
N PRO A 203 7.12 0.43 -8.01
CA PRO A 203 8.19 0.33 -9.00
C PRO A 203 8.61 -1.11 -9.24
N LYS A 204 8.69 -1.53 -10.52
CA LYS A 204 9.22 -2.86 -10.85
C LYS A 204 10.62 -3.01 -10.33
N PHE A 205 10.89 -4.20 -9.88
CA PHE A 205 12.25 -4.59 -9.54
C PHE A 205 13.13 -4.51 -10.80
N THR A 206 14.07 -3.57 -10.83
CA THR A 206 15.13 -3.57 -11.83
C THR A 206 16.31 -4.37 -11.28
N LYS A 207 16.63 -5.45 -12.00
CA LYS A 207 17.82 -6.30 -11.73
C LYS A 207 19.08 -5.46 -11.69
#